data_548feddb16f10be2fb1623ec10553c99
#
_entry.id   548feddb16f10be2fb1623ec10553c99
#
_cell.length_a   1.000
_cell.length_b   1.000
_cell.length_c   1.000
_cell.angle_alpha   90.00
_cell.angle_beta   90.00
_cell.angle_gamma   90.00
#
_symmetry.space_group_name_H-M   'P 1'
#
loop_
_entity.id
_entity.type
_entity.pdbx_description
1 polymer ?
#
loop_
_entity_poly.entity_id
_entity_poly.type
_entity_poly.pdbx_seq_one_letter_code
_entity_poly.pdbx_strand_id
1 'polypeptide(L)'
;MSFPIGKPNTAYAKYFTGNSHLAPLTPKNLSENEKTMLPMSNVTFEPGCRNNWHIHHGARQILICVAGKGWYQEWGKPAIELKAGDIIDIPEGVKHWHGAQKDSWFQHIATHVEVENSQPGSEANEWLEPVSDEEYNKLAGKE
;
A
#
# COMPACT_ATOMS: atom_id res chain seq x y z
N MET A 1 6.23 -16.98 4.40
CA MET A 1 6.42 -15.70 3.70
C MET A 1 7.88 -15.30 3.75
N SER A 2 8.44 -14.88 2.60
CA SER A 2 9.88 -14.67 2.45
C SER A 2 10.37 -13.33 3.01
N PHE A 3 9.49 -12.36 3.17
CA PHE A 3 9.85 -11.04 3.68
C PHE A 3 9.36 -10.84 5.11
N PRO A 4 10.10 -10.06 5.91
CA PRO A 4 9.73 -9.87 7.31
C PRO A 4 8.39 -9.16 7.46
N ILE A 5 7.60 -9.59 8.44
CA ILE A 5 6.32 -8.95 8.75
C ILE A 5 6.56 -7.58 9.40
N GLY A 6 7.54 -7.50 10.28
CA GLY A 6 7.85 -6.25 10.96
C GLY A 6 6.96 -5.97 12.17
N LYS A 7 6.91 -4.72 12.56
CA LYS A 7 6.17 -4.26 13.73
C LYS A 7 4.75 -3.83 13.36
N PRO A 8 3.79 -3.89 14.31
CA PRO A 8 2.47 -3.31 14.07
C PRO A 8 2.56 -1.88 13.56
N ASN A 9 1.74 -1.57 12.57
CA ASN A 9 1.70 -0.26 11.95
C ASN A 9 0.86 0.70 12.80
N THR A 10 1.41 1.14 13.93
CA THR A 10 0.69 2.00 14.87
C THR A 10 0.62 3.44 14.40
N ALA A 11 1.63 3.92 13.70
CA ALA A 11 1.71 5.32 13.25
C ALA A 11 0.56 5.69 12.29
N TYR A 12 0.14 4.76 11.45
CA TYR A 12 -0.92 4.99 10.46
C TYR A 12 -2.19 4.21 10.74
N ALA A 13 -2.33 3.63 11.94
CA ALA A 13 -3.44 2.73 12.27
C ALA A 13 -4.82 3.37 12.04
N LYS A 14 -4.95 4.68 12.27
CA LYS A 14 -6.21 5.40 12.07
C LYS A 14 -6.67 5.45 10.61
N TYR A 15 -5.77 5.16 9.67
CA TYR A 15 -6.09 5.17 8.23
C TYR A 15 -6.30 3.76 7.67
N PHE A 16 -6.36 2.75 8.55
CA PHE A 16 -6.56 1.36 8.18
C PHE A 16 -7.75 0.78 8.92
N THR A 17 -8.48 -0.09 8.27
CA THR A 17 -9.44 -0.98 8.91
C THR A 17 -8.75 -2.32 9.08
N GLY A 18 -8.72 -2.84 10.32
CA GLY A 18 -7.99 -4.08 10.62
C GLY A 18 -6.53 -3.83 10.98
N ASN A 19 -5.77 -4.89 11.09
CA ASN A 19 -4.39 -4.85 11.54
C ASN A 19 -3.40 -4.98 10.39
N SER A 20 -2.40 -4.11 10.36
CA SER A 20 -1.31 -4.17 9.39
C SER A 20 0.03 -4.05 10.10
N HIS A 21 1.08 -4.42 9.40
CA HIS A 21 2.45 -4.42 9.91
C HIS A 21 3.38 -3.81 8.88
N LEU A 22 4.45 -3.22 9.34
CA LEU A 22 5.39 -2.50 8.48
C LEU A 22 6.81 -2.95 8.78
N ALA A 23 7.54 -3.33 7.75
CA ALA A 23 8.94 -3.70 7.84
C ALA A 23 9.75 -2.89 6.85
N PRO A 24 10.48 -1.85 7.29
CA PRO A 24 11.39 -1.13 6.41
C PRO A 24 12.45 -2.07 5.83
N LEU A 25 12.67 -1.97 4.52
CA LEU A 25 13.63 -2.81 3.79
C LEU A 25 14.87 -2.05 3.33
N THR A 26 14.80 -0.72 3.27
CA THR A 26 15.95 0.08 2.87
C THR A 26 17.10 -0.13 3.86
N PRO A 27 18.30 -0.51 3.38
CA PRO A 27 19.42 -0.77 4.28
C PRO A 27 19.78 0.43 5.15
N LYS A 28 20.01 0.19 6.44
CA LYS A 28 20.38 1.25 7.39
C LYS A 28 21.84 1.67 7.29
N ASN A 29 22.64 0.91 6.56
CA ASN A 29 24.08 1.19 6.41
C ASN A 29 24.41 2.06 5.20
N LEU A 30 23.40 2.68 4.60
CA LEU A 30 23.65 3.64 3.54
C LEU A 30 24.28 4.89 4.14
N SER A 31 25.19 5.51 3.38
CA SER A 31 25.86 6.72 3.80
C SER A 31 24.83 7.84 4.05
N GLU A 32 25.04 8.62 5.12
CA GLU A 32 24.20 9.79 5.42
C GLU A 32 24.21 10.83 4.30
N ASN A 33 25.21 10.76 3.42
CA ASN A 33 25.35 11.66 2.30
C ASN A 33 24.62 11.17 1.04
N GLU A 34 24.01 9.97 1.09
CA GLU A 34 23.25 9.45 -0.04
C GLU A 34 21.94 10.20 -0.19
N LYS A 35 21.85 11.00 -1.26
CA LYS A 35 20.66 11.81 -1.56
C LYS A 35 19.63 11.07 -2.41
N THR A 36 19.97 9.86 -2.87
CA THR A 36 19.15 9.09 -3.81
C THR A 36 18.61 7.81 -3.21
N MET A 37 18.44 7.79 -1.89
CA MET A 37 17.90 6.61 -1.21
C MET A 37 16.47 6.36 -1.63
N LEU A 38 16.19 5.13 -2.09
CA LEU A 38 14.84 4.72 -2.44
C LEU A 38 14.19 4.05 -1.22
N PRO A 39 13.20 4.67 -0.59
CA PRO A 39 12.54 4.04 0.55
C PRO A 39 11.71 2.84 0.09
N MET A 40 11.89 1.71 0.77
CA MET A 40 11.16 0.48 0.49
C MET A 40 10.71 -0.13 1.81
N SER A 41 9.47 -0.62 1.82
CA SER A 41 8.91 -1.31 2.99
C SER A 41 8.09 -2.49 2.54
N ASN A 42 8.12 -3.57 3.32
CA ASN A 42 7.17 -4.65 3.17
C ASN A 42 5.97 -4.35 4.06
N VAL A 43 4.80 -4.25 3.47
CA VAL A 43 3.55 -3.98 4.18
C VAL A 43 2.77 -5.27 4.25
N THR A 44 2.41 -5.70 5.45
CA THR A 44 1.64 -6.92 5.69
C THR A 44 0.27 -6.56 6.21
N PHE A 45 -0.74 -7.08 5.55
CA PHE A 45 -2.15 -6.92 5.93
C PHE A 45 -2.67 -8.25 6.45
N GLU A 46 -3.25 -8.24 7.64
CA GLU A 46 -3.99 -9.40 8.14
C GLU A 46 -5.29 -9.57 7.35
N PRO A 47 -5.90 -10.76 7.35
CA PRO A 47 -7.13 -10.97 6.60
C PRO A 47 -8.18 -9.90 6.88
N GLY A 48 -8.76 -9.34 5.82
CA GLY A 48 -9.77 -8.28 5.93
C GLY A 48 -9.24 -6.87 6.12
N CYS A 49 -7.93 -6.71 6.36
CA CYS A 49 -7.33 -5.39 6.56
C CYS A 49 -7.20 -4.64 5.23
N ARG A 50 -7.55 -3.37 5.24
CA ARG A 50 -7.39 -2.48 4.09
C ARG A 50 -7.12 -1.07 4.57
N ASN A 51 -6.45 -0.27 3.74
CA ASN A 51 -6.30 1.15 4.04
C ASN A 51 -7.51 1.94 3.54
N ASN A 52 -7.60 3.18 4.01
CA ASN A 52 -8.61 4.11 3.53
C ASN A 52 -8.36 4.49 2.07
N TRP A 53 -9.38 5.00 1.40
CA TRP A 53 -9.19 5.71 0.15
C TRP A 53 -8.15 6.81 0.37
N HIS A 54 -7.23 6.96 -0.56
CA HIS A 54 -6.19 7.98 -0.45
C HIS A 54 -5.62 8.35 -1.80
N ILE A 55 -4.90 9.47 -1.81
CA ILE A 55 -4.26 10.01 -3.01
C ILE A 55 -2.80 10.33 -2.65
N HIS A 56 -1.88 9.98 -3.52
CA HIS A 56 -0.49 10.40 -3.41
C HIS A 56 -0.26 11.64 -4.26
N HIS A 57 0.36 12.66 -3.67
CA HIS A 57 0.72 13.89 -4.34
C HIS A 57 2.24 14.00 -4.44
N GLY A 58 2.75 14.37 -5.61
CA GLY A 58 4.18 14.57 -5.84
C GLY A 58 5.00 13.29 -5.97
N ALA A 59 4.36 12.14 -5.86
CA ALA A 59 5.03 10.85 -5.98
C ALA A 59 4.07 9.82 -6.58
N ARG A 60 4.65 8.82 -7.25
CA ARG A 60 3.89 7.63 -7.64
C ARG A 60 4.34 6.47 -6.76
N GLN A 61 3.45 5.55 -6.51
CA GLN A 61 3.73 4.39 -5.67
C GLN A 61 3.73 3.12 -6.51
N ILE A 62 4.72 2.27 -6.27
CA ILE A 62 4.79 0.96 -6.89
C ILE A 62 4.59 -0.09 -5.81
N LEU A 63 3.67 -1.03 -6.05
CA LEU A 63 3.41 -2.17 -5.18
C LEU A 63 3.89 -3.43 -5.89
N ILE A 64 4.76 -4.17 -5.22
CA ILE A 64 5.22 -5.48 -5.69
C ILE A 64 4.61 -6.52 -4.77
N CYS A 65 3.62 -7.27 -5.26
CA CYS A 65 2.92 -8.27 -4.45
C CYS A 65 3.80 -9.49 -4.28
N VAL A 66 4.03 -9.89 -3.02
CA VAL A 66 5.00 -10.95 -2.71
C VAL A 66 4.39 -12.14 -1.98
N ALA A 67 3.21 -12.03 -1.38
CA ALA A 67 2.56 -13.16 -0.70
C ALA A 67 1.08 -12.93 -0.50
N GLY A 68 0.31 -14.00 -0.49
CA GLY A 68 -1.11 -13.95 -0.20
C GLY A 68 -1.96 -13.38 -1.33
N LYS A 69 -3.17 -12.98 -0.97
CA LYS A 69 -4.14 -12.40 -1.91
C LYS A 69 -4.67 -11.09 -1.40
N GLY A 70 -4.74 -10.11 -2.27
CA GLY A 70 -5.21 -8.78 -1.93
C GLY A 70 -6.14 -8.18 -2.98
N TRP A 71 -6.50 -6.92 -2.74
CA TRP A 71 -7.31 -6.11 -3.63
C TRP A 71 -6.63 -4.77 -3.88
N TYR A 72 -6.84 -4.24 -5.08
CA TYR A 72 -6.53 -2.85 -5.44
C TYR A 72 -7.72 -2.27 -6.19
N GLN A 73 -8.12 -1.06 -5.84
CA GLN A 73 -9.22 -0.40 -6.53
C GLN A 73 -8.95 1.08 -6.70
N GLU A 74 -9.15 1.57 -7.92
CA GLU A 74 -9.19 3.00 -8.21
C GLU A 74 -10.65 3.48 -8.16
N TRP A 75 -10.84 4.70 -7.69
CA TRP A 75 -12.17 5.28 -7.58
C TRP A 75 -12.88 5.26 -8.93
N GLY A 76 -14.12 4.75 -8.93
CA GLY A 76 -14.94 4.66 -10.13
C GLY A 76 -14.65 3.47 -11.03
N LYS A 77 -13.76 2.57 -10.62
CA LYS A 77 -13.40 1.37 -11.39
C LYS A 77 -13.62 0.11 -10.55
N PRO A 78 -13.75 -1.06 -11.21
CA PRO A 78 -13.82 -2.32 -10.47
C PRO A 78 -12.53 -2.63 -9.72
N ALA A 79 -12.66 -3.30 -8.57
CA ALA A 79 -11.50 -3.78 -7.83
C ALA A 79 -10.79 -4.89 -8.61
N ILE A 80 -9.47 -4.92 -8.49
CA ILE A 80 -8.59 -5.89 -9.13
C ILE A 80 -8.03 -6.81 -8.07
N GLU A 81 -8.08 -8.13 -8.30
CA GLU A 81 -7.43 -9.10 -7.43
C GLU A 81 -5.93 -9.03 -7.58
N LEU A 82 -5.21 -9.10 -6.45
CA LEU A 82 -3.77 -9.11 -6.40
C LEU A 82 -3.28 -10.44 -5.84
N LYS A 83 -2.20 -10.95 -6.40
CA LYS A 83 -1.50 -12.15 -5.92
C LYS A 83 0.00 -11.96 -6.06
N ALA A 84 0.78 -12.86 -5.47
CA ALA A 84 2.23 -12.81 -5.57
C ALA A 84 2.67 -12.76 -7.05
N GLY A 85 3.58 -11.85 -7.36
CA GLY A 85 4.07 -11.61 -8.71
C GLY A 85 3.39 -10.45 -9.43
N ASP A 86 2.26 -9.95 -8.92
CA ASP A 86 1.60 -8.78 -9.53
C ASP A 86 2.33 -7.50 -9.13
N ILE A 87 2.40 -6.58 -10.06
CA ILE A 87 3.01 -5.27 -9.83
C ILE A 87 1.99 -4.21 -10.21
N ILE A 88 1.76 -3.28 -9.30
CA ILE A 88 0.85 -2.14 -9.52
C ILE A 88 1.66 -0.86 -9.49
N ASP A 89 1.54 -0.06 -10.53
CA ASP A 89 2.12 1.27 -10.62
C ASP A 89 0.99 2.28 -10.46
N ILE A 90 0.98 2.99 -9.33
CA ILE A 90 -0.08 3.92 -8.98
C ILE A 90 0.38 5.34 -9.27
N PRO A 91 -0.16 5.99 -10.31
CA PRO A 91 0.21 7.37 -10.62
C PRO A 91 -0.18 8.34 -9.51
N GLU A 92 0.49 9.50 -9.44
CA GLU A 92 0.03 10.55 -8.54
C GLU A 92 -1.38 11.00 -8.90
N GLY A 93 -2.12 11.50 -7.92
CA GLY A 93 -3.46 12.05 -8.13
C GLY A 93 -4.57 11.02 -8.23
N VAL A 94 -4.25 9.73 -8.21
CA VAL A 94 -5.27 8.67 -8.32
C VAL A 94 -5.81 8.32 -6.93
N LYS A 95 -7.12 8.47 -6.75
CA LYS A 95 -7.82 8.05 -5.55
C LYS A 95 -7.95 6.52 -5.58
N HIS A 96 -7.39 5.84 -4.59
CA HIS A 96 -7.32 4.38 -4.57
C HIS A 96 -7.25 3.84 -3.14
N TRP A 97 -7.40 2.53 -3.02
CA TRP A 97 -7.07 1.79 -1.81
C TRP A 97 -6.53 0.41 -2.18
N HIS A 98 -5.86 -0.23 -1.23
CA HIS A 98 -5.44 -1.62 -1.34
C HIS A 98 -5.49 -2.30 0.02
N GLY A 99 -5.45 -3.62 0.01
CA GLY A 99 -5.52 -4.39 1.23
C GLY A 99 -5.62 -5.88 0.97
N ALA A 100 -5.81 -6.65 2.05
CA ALA A 100 -5.94 -8.09 2.01
C ALA A 100 -7.35 -8.51 1.60
N GLN A 101 -7.46 -9.69 1.00
CA GLN A 101 -8.75 -10.34 0.85
C GLN A 101 -9.22 -10.83 2.22
N LYS A 102 -10.53 -11.10 2.33
CA LYS A 102 -11.19 -11.40 3.59
C LYS A 102 -10.58 -12.60 4.33
N ASP A 103 -10.16 -13.61 3.60
CA ASP A 103 -9.66 -14.86 4.16
C ASP A 103 -8.17 -15.09 3.90
N SER A 104 -7.43 -14.05 3.55
CA SER A 104 -6.02 -14.18 3.21
C SER A 104 -5.18 -13.08 3.83
N TRP A 105 -4.01 -13.44 4.34
CA TRP A 105 -2.94 -12.48 4.56
C TRP A 105 -2.47 -11.95 3.21
N PHE A 106 -1.95 -10.74 3.19
CA PHE A 106 -1.44 -10.14 1.97
C PHE A 106 -0.19 -9.33 2.28
N GLN A 107 0.84 -9.49 1.45
CA GLN A 107 2.07 -8.71 1.57
C GLN A 107 2.43 -8.09 0.23
N HIS A 108 2.83 -6.82 0.28
CA HIS A 108 3.46 -6.18 -0.86
C HIS A 108 4.63 -5.32 -0.40
N ILE A 109 5.63 -5.21 -1.26
CA ILE A 109 6.69 -4.24 -1.08
C ILE A 109 6.19 -2.93 -1.70
N ALA A 110 6.28 -1.85 -0.95
CA ALA A 110 5.89 -0.51 -1.41
C ALA A 110 7.13 0.35 -1.55
N THR A 111 7.19 1.07 -2.66
CA THR A 111 8.22 2.09 -2.88
C THR A 111 7.59 3.31 -3.53
N HIS A 112 8.14 4.49 -3.25
CA HIS A 112 7.69 5.75 -3.82
C HIS A 112 8.78 6.32 -4.71
N VAL A 113 8.36 6.87 -5.84
CA VAL A 113 9.27 7.56 -6.76
C VAL A 113 8.74 8.97 -6.95
N GLU A 114 9.60 9.98 -6.77
CA GLU A 114 9.22 11.37 -7.00
C GLU A 114 8.79 11.58 -8.44
N VAL A 115 7.72 12.34 -8.61
CA VAL A 115 7.25 12.72 -9.94
C VAL A 115 8.19 13.80 -10.48
N GLU A 116 8.57 13.64 -11.75
CA GLU A 116 9.41 14.61 -12.44
C GLU A 116 8.80 16.01 -12.35
N ASN A 117 9.63 17.01 -12.06
CA ASN A 117 9.23 18.41 -11.88
C ASN A 117 8.38 18.68 -10.63
N SER A 118 8.23 17.73 -9.72
CA SER A 118 7.59 18.03 -8.44
C SER A 118 8.50 18.92 -7.60
N GLN A 119 7.89 19.75 -6.76
CA GLN A 119 8.67 20.59 -5.84
C GLN A 119 9.24 19.73 -4.72
N PRO A 120 10.48 19.98 -4.27
CA PRO A 120 11.04 19.27 -3.12
C PRO A 120 10.09 19.36 -1.91
N GLY A 121 9.82 18.21 -1.28
CA GLY A 121 8.93 18.17 -0.12
C GLY A 121 7.44 18.22 -0.45
N SER A 122 7.07 18.15 -1.73
CA SER A 122 5.66 18.17 -2.13
C SER A 122 4.99 16.79 -2.01
N GLU A 123 5.75 15.74 -1.75
CA GLU A 123 5.16 14.42 -1.58
C GLU A 123 4.30 14.41 -0.32
N ALA A 124 3.05 14.02 -0.48
CA ALA A 124 2.12 13.91 0.62
C ALA A 124 1.05 12.87 0.31
N ASN A 125 0.61 12.18 1.35
CA ASN A 125 -0.55 11.30 1.25
C ASN A 125 -1.77 12.08 1.73
N GLU A 126 -2.78 12.14 0.89
CA GLU A 126 -4.07 12.69 1.26
C GLU A 126 -4.96 11.53 1.67
N TRP A 127 -5.24 11.38 2.97
CA TRP A 127 -6.08 10.32 3.51
C TRP A 127 -7.53 10.75 3.47
N LEU A 128 -8.38 9.86 2.94
CA LEU A 128 -9.80 10.11 2.72
C LEU A 128 -10.65 9.11 3.52
N GLU A 129 -11.87 8.86 3.07
CA GLU A 129 -12.81 8.00 3.78
C GLU A 129 -12.37 6.53 3.83
N PRO A 130 -12.77 5.78 4.86
CA PRO A 130 -12.57 4.34 4.88
C PRO A 130 -13.32 3.64 3.74
N VAL A 131 -12.82 2.48 3.32
CA VAL A 131 -13.59 1.57 2.48
C VAL A 131 -14.63 0.91 3.38
N SER A 132 -15.91 1.15 3.13
CA SER A 132 -16.96 0.63 3.99
C SER A 132 -17.00 -0.89 3.97
N ASP A 133 -17.47 -1.48 5.07
CA ASP A 133 -17.67 -2.94 5.13
C ASP A 133 -18.63 -3.41 4.05
N GLU A 134 -19.65 -2.62 3.74
CA GLU A 134 -20.61 -2.94 2.67
C GLU A 134 -19.92 -3.06 1.31
N GLU A 135 -19.11 -2.08 0.94
CA GLU A 135 -18.36 -2.09 -0.33
C GLU A 135 -17.36 -3.24 -0.36
N TYR A 136 -16.61 -3.41 0.72
CA TYR A 136 -15.58 -4.44 0.83
C TYR A 136 -16.20 -5.84 0.74
N ASN A 137 -17.29 -6.08 1.44
CA ASN A 137 -17.93 -7.40 1.47
C ASN A 137 -18.54 -7.80 0.13
N LYS A 138 -18.89 -6.85 -0.71
CA LYS A 138 -19.33 -7.14 -2.09
C LYS A 138 -18.23 -7.77 -2.91
N LEU A 139 -16.98 -7.42 -2.66
CA LEU A 139 -15.82 -8.01 -3.36
C LEU A 139 -15.65 -9.47 -2.96
N ALA A 140 -15.80 -9.80 -1.68
CA ALA A 140 -15.67 -11.15 -1.17
C ALA A 140 -16.73 -12.10 -1.71
N GLY A 141 -17.86 -11.60 -2.16
CA GLY A 141 -18.96 -12.39 -2.72
C GLY A 141 -18.85 -12.65 -4.21
N LYS A 142 -17.78 -12.21 -4.86
CA LYS A 142 -17.59 -12.38 -6.31
C LYS A 142 -16.74 -13.62 -6.62
N GLU A 143 -17.13 -14.73 -6.15
CA GLU A 143 -16.51 -15.99 -6.57
C GLU A 143 -17.07 -16.45 -7.93
#